data_3a5a1fe822208ba9f09c09f8397dfbbf
#
_entry.id   3a5a1fe822208ba9f09c09f8397dfbbf
#
_cell.length_a   1.000
_cell.length_b   1.000
_cell.length_c   1.000
_cell.angle_alpha   90.00
_cell.angle_beta   90.00
_cell.angle_gamma   90.00
#
_symmetry.space_group_name_H-M   'P 1'
#
loop_
_entity.id
_entity.type
_entity.pdbx_description
1 polymer ?
#
loop_
_entity_poly.entity_id
_entity_poly.type
_entity_poly.pdbx_seq_one_letter_code
_entity_poly.pdbx_strand_id
1 'polypeptide(L)'
;VEFFGGLLIPGMVNAHCHLELSYLRGRIARGCGFAGFADTIARARNETAPQQRIEAAAYWNARMEHDGIVAVGDICNGTSTFELKRNSRIHYHNFIEGFGLRTTDFSFLRRIAAESEALGLSASVTPHATYSLQDAAFRAIAAAGNPLSVHFMESRGEQELFEERGPLHERNLREGVTIDFAGYGSPAGRIAGSVPKEKNMLLVHNTFVTEQIADTLQHRFGNRLTWVLCPRSNDFIERATPPAELLHRLSGRIAVGTDSLASNDSLSMIDELKRFPEIPLPERLQWATRSGAEALGIDAWAGSFDIGKRPGAVLITGIDWDTLTLLPHAASRRIL
;
A
#
# COMPACT_ATOMS: atom_id res chain seq x y z
N VAL A 1 -12.58 18.76 32.04
CA VAL A 1 -11.32 18.99 31.30
C VAL A 1 -10.50 17.74 31.42
N GLU A 2 -10.14 17.15 30.28
CA GLU A 2 -9.23 16.00 30.22
C GLU A 2 -7.84 16.50 29.81
N PHE A 3 -6.79 15.96 30.43
CA PHE A 3 -5.40 16.25 30.10
C PHE A 3 -4.74 15.02 29.49
N PHE A 4 -4.04 15.21 28.39
CA PHE A 4 -3.32 14.16 27.69
C PHE A 4 -1.83 14.52 27.63
N GLY A 5 -0.96 13.59 28.05
CA GLY A 5 0.47 13.72 27.87
C GLY A 5 0.89 13.05 26.56
N GLY A 6 1.39 13.84 25.59
CA GLY A 6 1.83 13.32 24.31
C GLY A 6 1.62 14.33 23.17
N LEU A 7 1.77 13.88 21.94
CA LEU A 7 1.56 14.66 20.73
C LEU A 7 0.17 14.37 20.15
N LEU A 8 -0.61 15.40 19.93
CA LEU A 8 -1.90 15.31 19.27
C LEU A 8 -1.74 15.54 17.76
N ILE A 9 -2.21 14.59 16.96
CA ILE A 9 -2.18 14.66 15.49
C ILE A 9 -3.57 14.38 14.90
N PRO A 10 -3.82 14.75 13.64
CA PRO A 10 -4.98 14.26 12.89
C PRO A 10 -4.99 12.73 12.80
N GLY A 11 -6.16 12.15 12.54
CA GLY A 11 -6.25 10.73 12.26
C GLY A 11 -5.31 10.29 11.13
N MET A 12 -4.68 9.14 11.33
CA MET A 12 -3.70 8.61 10.39
C MET A 12 -4.37 7.93 9.19
N VAL A 13 -3.70 7.99 8.05
CA VAL A 13 -4.12 7.35 6.80
C VAL A 13 -3.11 6.26 6.43
N ASN A 14 -3.55 5.01 6.43
CA ASN A 14 -2.78 3.88 5.93
C ASN A 14 -2.98 3.79 4.42
N ALA A 15 -2.01 4.25 3.64
CA ALA A 15 -2.16 4.40 2.20
C ALA A 15 -2.13 3.07 1.42
N HIS A 16 -1.71 1.97 2.06
CA HIS A 16 -1.68 0.63 1.45
C HIS A 16 -1.77 -0.47 2.50
N CYS A 17 -2.79 -1.30 2.36
CA CYS A 17 -3.06 -2.44 3.22
C CYS A 17 -3.72 -3.57 2.43
N HIS A 18 -3.64 -4.80 2.94
CA HIS A 18 -4.42 -5.96 2.47
C HIS A 18 -5.14 -6.57 3.68
N LEU A 19 -6.22 -5.96 4.10
CA LEU A 19 -6.99 -6.40 5.28
C LEU A 19 -7.47 -7.84 5.14
N GLU A 20 -7.81 -8.27 3.93
CA GLU A 20 -8.25 -9.64 3.64
C GLU A 20 -7.18 -10.71 3.93
N LEU A 21 -5.90 -10.33 4.04
CA LEU A 21 -4.78 -11.24 4.33
C LEU A 21 -4.40 -11.26 5.82
N SER A 22 -5.17 -10.64 6.69
CA SER A 22 -4.88 -10.54 8.13
C SER A 22 -4.72 -11.90 8.83
N TYR A 23 -5.34 -12.95 8.32
CA TYR A 23 -5.22 -14.32 8.83
C TYR A 23 -3.85 -14.97 8.60
N LEU A 24 -2.99 -14.35 7.78
CA LEU A 24 -1.64 -14.85 7.45
C LEU A 24 -0.56 -14.43 8.44
N ARG A 25 -0.89 -13.64 9.45
CA ARG A 25 0.07 -13.18 10.45
C ARG A 25 0.86 -14.34 11.05
N GLY A 26 2.20 -14.27 10.97
CA GLY A 26 3.11 -15.26 11.51
C GLY A 26 3.14 -16.60 10.76
N ARG A 27 2.52 -16.70 9.58
CA ARG A 27 2.51 -17.94 8.79
C ARG A 27 3.59 -18.01 7.72
N ILE A 28 4.26 -16.89 7.43
CA ILE A 28 5.30 -16.80 6.40
C ILE A 28 6.64 -16.53 7.06
N ALA A 29 7.68 -17.16 6.58
CA ALA A 29 9.03 -16.96 7.09
C ALA A 29 9.62 -15.64 6.57
N ARG A 30 10.32 -14.90 7.46
CA ARG A 30 11.03 -13.67 7.08
C ARG A 30 12.22 -13.97 6.17
N GLY A 31 12.44 -13.11 5.17
CA GLY A 31 13.59 -13.22 4.25
C GLY A 31 13.48 -14.36 3.27
N CYS A 32 12.25 -14.81 2.96
CA CYS A 32 12.04 -15.87 1.95
C CYS A 32 12.12 -15.35 0.51
N GLY A 33 12.31 -14.05 0.32
CA GLY A 33 12.25 -13.38 -0.97
C GLY A 33 10.85 -13.38 -1.58
N PHE A 34 10.63 -12.53 -2.58
CA PHE A 34 9.31 -12.33 -3.15
C PHE A 34 8.68 -13.61 -3.74
N ALA A 35 9.45 -14.44 -4.44
CA ALA A 35 8.93 -15.68 -5.04
C ALA A 35 8.43 -16.67 -3.97
N GLY A 36 9.21 -16.89 -2.91
CA GLY A 36 8.83 -17.76 -1.79
C GLY A 36 7.61 -17.21 -1.01
N PHE A 37 7.50 -15.88 -0.89
CA PHE A 37 6.38 -15.19 -0.28
C PHE A 37 5.09 -15.45 -1.07
N ALA A 38 5.10 -15.21 -2.39
CA ALA A 38 3.94 -15.40 -3.26
C ALA A 38 3.43 -16.85 -3.28
N ASP A 39 4.34 -17.83 -3.33
CA ASP A 39 4.00 -19.25 -3.30
C ASP A 39 3.36 -19.66 -1.96
N THR A 40 3.83 -19.08 -0.85
CA THR A 40 3.28 -19.37 0.47
C THR A 40 1.88 -18.78 0.65
N ILE A 41 1.64 -17.55 0.16
CA ILE A 41 0.28 -16.95 0.16
C ILE A 41 -0.69 -17.84 -0.63
N ALA A 42 -0.30 -18.29 -1.83
CA ALA A 42 -1.16 -19.10 -2.68
C ALA A 42 -1.60 -20.41 -1.99
N ARG A 43 -0.69 -21.07 -1.25
CA ARG A 43 -1.01 -22.26 -0.45
C ARG A 43 -1.89 -21.95 0.75
N ALA A 44 -1.52 -20.97 1.55
CA ALA A 44 -2.20 -20.65 2.81
C ALA A 44 -3.64 -20.15 2.59
N ARG A 45 -3.94 -19.54 1.45
CA ARG A 45 -5.32 -19.15 1.08
C ARG A 45 -6.27 -20.34 1.06
N ASN A 46 -5.83 -21.51 0.64
CA ASN A 46 -6.68 -22.72 0.55
C ASN A 46 -6.84 -23.46 1.88
N GLU A 47 -5.94 -23.21 2.84
CA GLU A 47 -5.89 -23.92 4.12
C GLU A 47 -6.71 -23.26 5.23
N THR A 48 -7.19 -22.01 5.03
CA THR A 48 -7.87 -21.25 6.07
C THR A 48 -9.36 -21.12 5.77
N ALA A 49 -10.20 -21.50 6.71
CA ALA A 49 -11.65 -21.38 6.58
C ALA A 49 -12.11 -19.93 6.38
N PRO A 50 -13.13 -19.65 5.55
CA PRO A 50 -13.61 -18.30 5.29
C PRO A 50 -13.96 -17.52 6.57
N GLN A 51 -14.60 -18.16 7.53
CA GLN A 51 -14.96 -17.53 8.79
C GLN A 51 -13.74 -17.03 9.58
N GLN A 52 -12.65 -17.80 9.65
CA GLN A 52 -11.41 -17.39 10.32
C GLN A 52 -10.75 -16.19 9.64
N ARG A 53 -10.89 -16.09 8.31
CA ARG A 53 -10.38 -14.91 7.56
C ARG A 53 -11.14 -13.65 7.92
N ILE A 54 -12.47 -13.75 8.01
CA ILE A 54 -13.34 -12.62 8.38
C ILE A 54 -13.07 -12.19 9.83
N GLU A 55 -12.95 -13.15 10.76
CA GLU A 55 -12.64 -12.86 12.17
C GLU A 55 -11.28 -12.16 12.33
N ALA A 56 -10.26 -12.62 11.61
CA ALA A 56 -8.96 -11.96 11.60
C ALA A 56 -9.05 -10.53 11.04
N ALA A 57 -9.75 -10.32 9.93
CA ALA A 57 -9.98 -9.00 9.35
C ALA A 57 -10.73 -8.08 10.33
N ALA A 58 -11.76 -8.58 11.02
CA ALA A 58 -12.53 -7.83 12.00
C ALA A 58 -11.67 -7.39 13.20
N TYR A 59 -10.85 -8.30 13.72
CA TYR A 59 -9.92 -7.99 14.81
C TYR A 59 -8.95 -6.86 14.41
N TRP A 60 -8.33 -6.95 13.22
CA TRP A 60 -7.36 -5.97 12.80
C TRP A 60 -7.98 -4.64 12.34
N ASN A 61 -9.22 -4.66 11.82
CA ASN A 61 -9.98 -3.43 11.61
C ASN A 61 -10.21 -2.69 12.94
N ALA A 62 -10.67 -3.39 13.98
CA ALA A 62 -10.86 -2.79 15.30
C ALA A 62 -9.55 -2.28 15.91
N ARG A 63 -8.45 -3.00 15.69
CA ARG A 63 -7.13 -2.58 16.15
C ARG A 63 -6.64 -1.31 15.44
N MET A 64 -6.75 -1.24 14.10
CA MET A 64 -6.44 -0.03 13.32
C MET A 64 -7.27 1.17 13.77
N GLU A 65 -8.57 0.97 14.02
CA GLU A 65 -9.44 2.02 14.53
C GLU A 65 -8.99 2.52 15.91
N HIS A 66 -8.69 1.61 16.83
CA HIS A 66 -8.17 1.93 18.16
C HIS A 66 -6.85 2.72 18.08
N ASP A 67 -5.95 2.34 17.19
CA ASP A 67 -4.63 2.95 17.03
C ASP A 67 -4.69 4.29 16.28
N GLY A 68 -5.88 4.71 15.82
CA GLY A 68 -6.13 6.04 15.26
C GLY A 68 -6.03 6.13 13.74
N ILE A 69 -6.12 5.03 13.03
CA ILE A 69 -6.27 5.04 11.58
C ILE A 69 -7.71 5.43 11.26
N VAL A 70 -7.89 6.46 10.43
CA VAL A 70 -9.21 6.98 10.01
C VAL A 70 -9.53 6.65 8.55
N ALA A 71 -8.53 6.34 7.75
CA ALA A 71 -8.71 5.91 6.37
C ALA A 71 -7.66 4.89 5.95
N VAL A 72 -8.03 4.01 5.02
CA VAL A 72 -7.19 2.94 4.48
C VAL A 72 -7.38 2.84 2.98
N GLY A 73 -6.28 2.84 2.22
CA GLY A 73 -6.22 2.36 0.86
C GLY A 73 -6.03 0.83 0.90
N ASP A 74 -7.09 0.07 0.69
CA ASP A 74 -7.07 -1.38 0.89
C ASP A 74 -7.17 -2.15 -0.41
N ILE A 75 -6.24 -3.06 -0.63
CA ILE A 75 -6.22 -3.94 -1.81
C ILE A 75 -7.25 -5.05 -1.62
N CYS A 76 -8.06 -5.27 -2.65
CA CYS A 76 -9.14 -6.24 -2.63
C CYS A 76 -9.06 -7.19 -3.82
N ASN A 77 -9.00 -8.49 -3.55
CA ASN A 77 -9.12 -9.53 -4.57
C ASN A 77 -10.52 -10.17 -4.58
N GLY A 78 -11.41 -9.73 -3.70
CA GLY A 78 -12.79 -10.18 -3.58
C GLY A 78 -13.63 -9.26 -2.71
N THR A 79 -14.82 -9.70 -2.33
CA THR A 79 -15.82 -8.90 -1.61
C THR A 79 -15.95 -9.25 -0.13
N SER A 80 -15.14 -10.20 0.36
CA SER A 80 -15.32 -10.83 1.68
C SER A 80 -15.21 -9.87 2.87
N THR A 81 -14.54 -8.72 2.71
CA THR A 81 -14.38 -7.70 3.76
C THR A 81 -15.32 -6.51 3.62
N PHE A 82 -16.16 -6.44 2.57
CA PHE A 82 -16.97 -5.26 2.28
C PHE A 82 -18.00 -4.94 3.36
N GLU A 83 -18.73 -5.96 3.85
CA GLU A 83 -19.69 -5.75 4.95
C GLU A 83 -19.02 -5.31 6.25
N LEU A 84 -17.82 -5.82 6.55
CA LEU A 84 -17.01 -5.35 7.67
C LEU A 84 -16.65 -3.87 7.49
N LYS A 85 -16.16 -3.49 6.33
CA LYS A 85 -15.73 -2.12 6.00
C LYS A 85 -16.90 -1.12 6.02
N ARG A 86 -18.07 -1.53 5.50
CA ARG A 86 -19.29 -0.72 5.53
C ARG A 86 -19.68 -0.32 6.96
N ASN A 87 -19.47 -1.24 7.91
CA ASN A 87 -19.82 -1.03 9.32
C ASN A 87 -18.65 -0.48 10.15
N SER A 88 -17.51 -0.20 9.53
CA SER A 88 -16.33 0.37 10.19
C SER A 88 -16.42 1.89 10.31
N ARG A 89 -15.76 2.44 11.33
CA ARG A 89 -15.52 3.89 11.44
C ARG A 89 -14.32 4.36 10.61
N ILE A 90 -13.57 3.43 10.02
CA ILE A 90 -12.48 3.71 9.09
C ILE A 90 -13.07 3.92 7.70
N HIS A 91 -12.68 4.99 7.02
CA HIS A 91 -12.98 5.18 5.60
C HIS A 91 -12.09 4.27 4.76
N TYR A 92 -12.70 3.41 3.93
CA TYR A 92 -11.98 2.52 3.02
C TYR A 92 -12.09 3.00 1.57
N HIS A 93 -10.93 3.13 0.90
CA HIS A 93 -10.86 3.13 -0.54
C HIS A 93 -10.40 1.75 -1.00
N ASN A 94 -11.28 1.00 -1.66
CA ASN A 94 -11.01 -0.35 -2.12
C ASN A 94 -10.34 -0.32 -3.50
N PHE A 95 -9.07 -0.72 -3.57
CA PHE A 95 -8.36 -0.94 -4.83
C PHE A 95 -8.64 -2.36 -5.31
N ILE A 96 -9.53 -2.51 -6.29
CA ILE A 96 -9.90 -3.81 -6.86
C ILE A 96 -8.81 -4.23 -7.86
N GLU A 97 -8.03 -5.21 -7.45
CA GLU A 97 -6.76 -5.52 -8.07
C GLU A 97 -6.87 -6.59 -9.16
N GLY A 98 -6.34 -6.27 -10.35
CA GLY A 98 -6.22 -7.20 -11.46
C GLY A 98 -4.81 -7.80 -11.57
N PHE A 99 -4.70 -9.12 -11.64
CA PHE A 99 -3.45 -9.86 -11.86
C PHE A 99 -3.71 -11.18 -12.57
N GLY A 100 -2.63 -11.78 -13.09
CA GLY A 100 -2.63 -13.08 -13.76
C GLY A 100 -2.23 -12.99 -15.22
N LEU A 101 -1.02 -13.46 -15.56
CA LEU A 101 -0.48 -13.43 -16.92
C LEU A 101 -1.26 -14.30 -17.93
N ARG A 102 -2.06 -15.26 -17.44
CA ARG A 102 -2.93 -16.11 -18.26
C ARG A 102 -4.38 -15.65 -18.28
N THR A 103 -4.75 -14.67 -17.46
CA THR A 103 -6.11 -14.15 -17.39
C THR A 103 -6.37 -13.24 -18.58
N THR A 104 -7.41 -13.52 -19.33
CA THR A 104 -7.80 -12.75 -20.52
C THR A 104 -9.04 -11.90 -20.31
N ASP A 105 -9.89 -12.24 -19.33
CA ASP A 105 -11.09 -11.47 -18.99
C ASP A 105 -10.97 -10.91 -17.57
N PHE A 106 -11.01 -9.58 -17.49
CA PHE A 106 -10.98 -8.81 -16.25
C PHE A 106 -12.32 -8.08 -15.99
N SER A 107 -13.40 -8.47 -16.65
CA SER A 107 -14.73 -7.85 -16.45
C SER A 107 -15.24 -7.95 -15.02
N PHE A 108 -14.78 -8.99 -14.28
CA PHE A 108 -15.10 -9.19 -12.87
C PHE A 108 -14.62 -8.04 -11.97
N LEU A 109 -13.55 -7.32 -12.31
CA LEU A 109 -13.04 -6.19 -11.52
C LEU A 109 -14.08 -5.08 -11.41
N ARG A 110 -14.74 -4.74 -12.51
CA ARG A 110 -15.81 -3.72 -12.53
C ARG A 110 -17.02 -4.16 -11.73
N ARG A 111 -17.36 -5.46 -11.76
CA ARG A 111 -18.45 -6.00 -10.94
C ARG A 111 -18.14 -5.89 -9.45
N ILE A 112 -16.92 -6.27 -9.03
CA ILE A 112 -16.50 -6.15 -7.63
C ILE A 112 -16.48 -4.66 -7.19
N ALA A 113 -16.00 -3.75 -8.04
CA ALA A 113 -16.02 -2.32 -7.76
C ALA A 113 -17.46 -1.81 -7.57
N ALA A 114 -18.38 -2.19 -8.46
CA ALA A 114 -19.80 -1.83 -8.35
C ALA A 114 -20.47 -2.39 -7.09
N GLU A 115 -20.11 -3.61 -6.66
CA GLU A 115 -20.58 -4.18 -5.38
C GLU A 115 -20.08 -3.36 -4.18
N SER A 116 -18.83 -2.91 -4.21
CA SER A 116 -18.27 -1.98 -3.20
C SER A 116 -19.04 -0.67 -3.14
N GLU A 117 -19.25 -0.05 -4.30
CA GLU A 117 -19.98 1.23 -4.42
C GLU A 117 -21.44 1.10 -3.99
N ALA A 118 -22.10 -0.01 -4.28
CA ALA A 118 -23.47 -0.29 -3.85
C ALA A 118 -23.61 -0.36 -2.31
N LEU A 119 -22.52 -0.66 -1.60
CA LEU A 119 -22.44 -0.63 -0.15
C LEU A 119 -22.03 0.75 0.41
N GLY A 120 -21.85 1.76 -0.45
CA GLY A 120 -21.40 3.10 -0.06
C GLY A 120 -19.89 3.21 0.21
N LEU A 121 -19.10 2.23 -0.22
CA LEU A 121 -17.65 2.23 -0.12
C LEU A 121 -17.02 2.80 -1.38
N SER A 122 -15.92 3.54 -1.24
CA SER A 122 -15.14 4.01 -2.39
C SER A 122 -14.38 2.85 -3.03
N ALA A 123 -14.31 2.82 -4.37
CA ALA A 123 -13.56 1.79 -5.08
C ALA A 123 -12.94 2.32 -6.39
N SER A 124 -11.83 1.71 -6.79
CA SER A 124 -11.26 1.85 -8.13
C SER A 124 -10.59 0.54 -8.54
N VAL A 125 -10.58 0.25 -9.84
CA VAL A 125 -9.82 -0.89 -10.37
C VAL A 125 -8.35 -0.50 -10.53
N THR A 126 -7.43 -1.43 -10.30
CA THR A 126 -5.99 -1.18 -10.40
C THR A 126 -5.25 -2.40 -10.94
N PRO A 127 -4.18 -2.23 -11.74
CA PRO A 127 -3.25 -3.33 -12.01
C PRO A 127 -2.44 -3.62 -10.73
N HIS A 128 -2.22 -4.91 -10.44
CA HIS A 128 -1.44 -5.35 -9.28
C HIS A 128 0.00 -4.80 -9.31
N ALA A 129 0.75 -5.14 -10.36
CA ALA A 129 2.16 -4.80 -10.48
C ALA A 129 2.57 -4.74 -11.95
N THR A 130 3.75 -4.18 -12.22
CA THR A 130 4.28 -4.05 -13.58
C THR A 130 4.59 -5.40 -14.25
N TYR A 131 4.63 -6.49 -13.52
CA TYR A 131 5.02 -7.83 -13.99
C TYR A 131 3.89 -8.86 -13.99
N SER A 132 2.71 -8.51 -13.54
CA SER A 132 1.65 -9.48 -13.23
C SER A 132 0.52 -9.56 -14.26
N LEU A 133 0.57 -8.78 -15.32
CA LEU A 133 -0.44 -8.68 -16.38
C LEU A 133 0.23 -8.59 -17.76
N GLN A 134 -0.42 -9.12 -18.80
CA GLN A 134 -0.05 -8.83 -20.19
C GLN A 134 -0.35 -7.36 -20.53
N ASP A 135 0.28 -6.82 -21.58
CA ASP A 135 0.26 -5.38 -21.85
C ASP A 135 -1.14 -4.81 -22.09
N ALA A 136 -1.93 -5.47 -22.91
CA ALA A 136 -3.29 -5.03 -23.21
C ALA A 136 -4.16 -4.93 -21.94
N ALA A 137 -4.08 -5.92 -21.06
CA ALA A 137 -4.81 -5.94 -19.78
C ALA A 137 -4.32 -4.84 -18.84
N PHE A 138 -2.99 -4.68 -18.69
CA PHE A 138 -2.42 -3.63 -17.86
C PHE A 138 -2.90 -2.24 -18.28
N ARG A 139 -2.81 -1.93 -19.58
CA ARG A 139 -3.27 -0.65 -20.13
C ARG A 139 -4.76 -0.42 -19.92
N ALA A 140 -5.59 -1.45 -20.17
CA ALA A 140 -7.04 -1.35 -20.04
C ALA A 140 -7.47 -1.09 -18.60
N ILE A 141 -6.86 -1.78 -17.61
CA ILE A 141 -7.15 -1.59 -16.20
C ILE A 141 -6.62 -0.23 -15.71
N ALA A 142 -5.40 0.16 -16.11
CA ALA A 142 -4.82 1.45 -15.75
C ALA A 142 -5.63 2.63 -16.32
N ALA A 143 -6.16 2.49 -17.52
CA ALA A 143 -7.05 3.50 -18.11
C ALA A 143 -8.41 3.60 -17.41
N ALA A 144 -8.92 2.48 -16.88
CA ALA A 144 -10.24 2.42 -16.23
C ALA A 144 -10.23 2.96 -14.79
N GLY A 145 -9.15 2.72 -14.02
CA GLY A 145 -9.06 3.10 -12.60
C GLY A 145 -8.60 4.54 -12.36
N ASN A 146 -8.99 5.09 -11.21
CA ASN A 146 -8.44 6.34 -10.66
C ASN A 146 -8.98 6.56 -9.23
N PRO A 147 -8.13 6.69 -8.18
CA PRO A 147 -6.68 6.52 -8.24
C PRO A 147 -6.26 5.07 -8.54
N LEU A 148 -4.99 4.88 -8.90
CA LEU A 148 -4.36 3.58 -9.06
C LEU A 148 -3.46 3.28 -7.86
N SER A 149 -3.34 2.01 -7.46
CA SER A 149 -2.36 1.53 -6.49
C SER A 149 -1.61 0.36 -7.10
N VAL A 150 -0.31 0.53 -7.37
CA VAL A 150 0.50 -0.45 -8.11
C VAL A 150 1.71 -0.83 -7.28
N HIS A 151 1.89 -2.12 -7.00
CA HIS A 151 3.14 -2.63 -6.40
C HIS A 151 4.27 -2.37 -7.39
N PHE A 152 5.33 -1.73 -6.92
CA PHE A 152 6.37 -1.21 -7.79
C PHE A 152 7.74 -1.34 -7.15
N MET A 153 8.63 -2.03 -7.87
CA MET A 153 10.01 -2.26 -7.47
C MET A 153 10.14 -2.77 -6.03
N GLU A 154 9.24 -3.69 -5.67
CA GLU A 154 9.24 -4.36 -4.39
C GLU A 154 10.45 -5.29 -4.25
N SER A 155 10.79 -6.02 -5.32
CA SER A 155 11.93 -6.92 -5.38
C SER A 155 12.85 -6.62 -6.57
N ARG A 156 14.09 -7.08 -6.49
CA ARG A 156 15.05 -7.02 -7.64
C ARG A 156 14.56 -7.87 -8.81
N GLY A 157 13.86 -8.96 -8.53
CA GLY A 157 13.29 -9.83 -9.54
C GLY A 157 12.32 -9.15 -10.49
N GLU A 158 11.72 -8.03 -10.08
CA GLU A 158 10.86 -7.23 -10.95
C GLU A 158 11.64 -6.61 -12.11
N GLN A 159 12.78 -5.96 -11.84
CA GLN A 159 13.65 -5.43 -12.89
C GLN A 159 14.26 -6.56 -13.73
N GLU A 160 14.71 -7.64 -13.08
CA GLU A 160 15.32 -8.79 -13.75
C GLU A 160 14.38 -9.48 -14.74
N LEU A 161 13.06 -9.46 -14.48
CA LEU A 161 12.08 -10.01 -15.42
C LEU A 161 12.05 -9.24 -16.75
N PHE A 162 12.18 -7.90 -16.72
CA PHE A 162 12.28 -7.09 -17.94
C PHE A 162 13.57 -7.32 -18.73
N GLU A 163 14.59 -7.86 -18.06
CA GLU A 163 15.85 -8.28 -18.66
C GLU A 163 15.84 -9.79 -19.04
N GLU A 164 14.66 -10.41 -18.98
CA GLU A 164 14.42 -11.83 -19.29
C GLU A 164 15.33 -12.78 -18.48
N ARG A 165 15.56 -12.48 -17.22
CA ARG A 165 16.34 -13.26 -16.27
C ARG A 165 15.72 -13.24 -14.85
N GLY A 166 16.31 -13.99 -13.94
CA GLY A 166 15.95 -13.99 -12.53
C GLY A 166 14.75 -14.87 -12.16
N PRO A 167 14.41 -14.93 -10.86
CA PRO A 167 13.44 -15.91 -10.34
C PRO A 167 12.03 -15.82 -10.94
N LEU A 168 11.55 -14.62 -11.26
CA LEU A 168 10.24 -14.45 -11.89
C LEU A 168 10.24 -14.93 -13.34
N HIS A 169 11.31 -14.66 -14.08
CA HIS A 169 11.47 -15.18 -15.45
C HIS A 169 11.53 -16.71 -15.45
N GLU A 170 12.36 -17.31 -14.60
CA GLU A 170 12.48 -18.76 -14.47
C GLU A 170 11.16 -19.42 -14.07
N ARG A 171 10.38 -18.79 -13.19
CA ARG A 171 9.04 -19.25 -12.83
C ARG A 171 8.12 -19.24 -14.06
N ASN A 172 8.09 -18.14 -14.81
CA ASN A 172 7.29 -18.03 -16.03
C ASN A 172 7.66 -19.12 -17.06
N LEU A 173 8.96 -19.38 -17.25
CA LEU A 173 9.41 -20.45 -18.13
C LEU A 173 8.91 -21.82 -17.68
N ARG A 174 9.05 -22.16 -16.38
CA ARG A 174 8.54 -23.42 -15.83
C ARG A 174 7.03 -23.58 -16.00
N GLU A 175 6.29 -22.47 -15.89
CA GLU A 175 4.85 -22.46 -16.05
C GLU A 175 4.40 -22.35 -17.53
N GLY A 176 5.32 -22.22 -18.49
CA GLY A 176 5.02 -22.04 -19.91
C GLY A 176 4.28 -20.71 -20.18
N VAL A 177 4.65 -19.66 -19.46
CA VAL A 177 4.09 -18.30 -19.60
C VAL A 177 5.12 -17.43 -20.32
N THR A 178 4.69 -16.79 -21.41
CA THR A 178 5.45 -15.73 -22.08
C THR A 178 4.88 -14.36 -21.69
N ILE A 179 5.74 -13.35 -21.62
CA ILE A 179 5.37 -11.95 -21.36
C ILE A 179 5.47 -11.14 -22.66
N ASP A 180 4.60 -10.15 -22.82
CA ASP A 180 4.55 -9.28 -24.01
C ASP A 180 5.00 -7.82 -23.72
N PHE A 181 5.56 -7.60 -22.52
CA PHE A 181 5.91 -6.26 -22.03
C PHE A 181 7.42 -6.04 -21.80
N ALA A 182 8.27 -6.99 -22.07
CA ALA A 182 9.73 -6.85 -21.91
C ALA A 182 10.29 -5.66 -22.70
N GLY A 183 9.67 -5.34 -23.85
CA GLY A 183 10.05 -4.20 -24.71
C GLY A 183 10.01 -2.81 -24.05
N TYR A 184 9.38 -2.68 -22.87
CA TYR A 184 9.48 -1.45 -22.08
C TYR A 184 10.83 -1.27 -21.39
N GLY A 185 11.68 -2.31 -21.34
CA GLY A 185 13.03 -2.32 -20.79
C GLY A 185 13.12 -2.23 -19.26
N SER A 186 12.08 -1.78 -18.58
CA SER A 186 12.04 -1.67 -17.12
C SER A 186 10.62 -1.50 -16.58
N PRO A 187 10.40 -1.78 -15.26
CA PRO A 187 9.18 -1.43 -14.57
C PRO A 187 8.79 0.04 -14.75
N ALA A 188 9.74 0.96 -14.60
CA ALA A 188 9.52 2.38 -14.78
C ALA A 188 9.14 2.74 -16.22
N GLY A 189 9.80 2.13 -17.22
CA GLY A 189 9.45 2.28 -18.63
C GLY A 189 8.01 1.84 -18.91
N ARG A 190 7.58 0.74 -18.28
CA ARG A 190 6.19 0.26 -18.40
C ARG A 190 5.18 1.23 -17.77
N ILE A 191 5.43 1.71 -16.55
CA ILE A 191 4.57 2.72 -15.91
C ILE A 191 4.48 3.96 -16.82
N ALA A 192 5.63 4.50 -17.24
CA ALA A 192 5.67 5.68 -18.07
C ALA A 192 4.99 5.50 -19.44
N GLY A 193 5.10 4.33 -20.05
CA GLY A 193 4.54 4.03 -21.36
C GLY A 193 3.07 3.59 -21.38
N SER A 194 2.55 3.06 -20.26
CA SER A 194 1.23 2.42 -20.20
C SER A 194 0.20 3.16 -19.37
N VAL A 195 0.62 3.91 -18.33
CA VAL A 195 -0.31 4.64 -17.47
C VAL A 195 -0.57 6.03 -18.04
N PRO A 196 -1.84 6.42 -18.25
CA PRO A 196 -2.18 7.77 -18.68
C PRO A 196 -1.71 8.82 -17.66
N LYS A 197 -1.12 9.91 -18.14
CA LYS A 197 -0.45 10.93 -17.30
C LYS A 197 -1.37 11.69 -16.34
N GLU A 198 -2.67 11.69 -16.63
CA GLU A 198 -3.70 12.34 -15.82
C GLU A 198 -4.17 11.52 -14.62
N LYS A 199 -3.75 10.27 -14.49
CA LYS A 199 -4.12 9.38 -13.38
C LYS A 199 -3.41 9.75 -12.08
N ASN A 200 -4.15 9.77 -10.99
CA ASN A 200 -3.56 9.76 -9.65
C ASN A 200 -3.07 8.33 -9.37
N MET A 201 -1.83 8.22 -8.94
CA MET A 201 -1.18 6.92 -8.81
C MET A 201 -0.37 6.82 -7.52
N LEU A 202 -0.58 5.72 -6.81
CA LEU A 202 0.22 5.29 -5.69
C LEU A 202 1.17 4.19 -6.21
N LEU A 203 2.47 4.45 -6.19
CA LEU A 203 3.50 3.42 -6.39
C LEU A 203 3.93 2.90 -5.04
N VAL A 204 3.73 1.61 -4.79
CA VAL A 204 3.87 0.98 -3.48
C VAL A 204 5.17 0.20 -3.38
N HIS A 205 5.78 0.18 -2.21
CA HIS A 205 7.06 -0.39 -1.82
C HIS A 205 8.27 0.44 -2.22
N ASN A 206 8.58 0.57 -3.51
CA ASN A 206 9.69 1.40 -4.02
C ASN A 206 11.07 1.00 -3.49
N THR A 207 11.23 -0.25 -3.04
CA THR A 207 12.42 -0.75 -2.32
C THR A 207 13.71 -0.57 -3.13
N PHE A 208 13.63 -0.76 -4.45
CA PHE A 208 14.78 -0.72 -5.35
C PHE A 208 14.73 0.44 -6.35
N VAL A 209 13.95 1.49 -6.05
CA VAL A 209 13.90 2.70 -6.87
C VAL A 209 15.23 3.44 -6.81
N THR A 210 15.73 3.83 -7.97
CA THR A 210 16.93 4.67 -8.14
C THR A 210 16.53 6.14 -8.37
N GLU A 211 17.50 7.05 -8.22
CA GLU A 211 17.30 8.48 -8.49
C GLU A 211 16.76 8.73 -9.91
N GLN A 212 17.34 8.07 -10.90
CA GLN A 212 16.92 8.21 -12.30
C GLN A 212 15.45 7.75 -12.52
N ILE A 213 15.03 6.67 -11.86
CA ILE A 213 13.65 6.16 -11.92
C ILE A 213 12.71 7.16 -11.26
N ALA A 214 13.06 7.62 -10.05
CA ALA A 214 12.26 8.59 -9.32
C ALA A 214 12.07 9.89 -10.09
N ASP A 215 13.15 10.47 -10.62
CA ASP A 215 13.14 11.67 -11.45
C ASP A 215 12.24 11.49 -12.69
N THR A 216 12.41 10.40 -13.42
CA THR A 216 11.63 10.11 -14.63
C THR A 216 10.13 10.08 -14.36
N LEU A 217 9.72 9.37 -13.32
CA LEU A 217 8.31 9.21 -12.98
C LEU A 217 7.73 10.46 -12.32
N GLN A 218 8.52 11.14 -11.48
CA GLN A 218 8.12 12.41 -10.87
C GLN A 218 7.93 13.50 -11.92
N HIS A 219 8.84 13.59 -12.92
CA HIS A 219 8.70 14.53 -14.03
C HIS A 219 7.43 14.25 -14.87
N ARG A 220 7.10 12.98 -15.09
CA ARG A 220 5.95 12.59 -15.91
C ARG A 220 4.61 12.85 -15.23
N PHE A 221 4.48 12.52 -13.94
CA PHE A 221 3.20 12.52 -13.23
C PHE A 221 3.04 13.71 -12.26
N GLY A 222 4.12 14.32 -11.85
CA GLY A 222 4.11 15.47 -10.94
C GLY A 222 3.36 15.14 -9.64
N ASN A 223 2.49 16.02 -9.21
CA ASN A 223 1.70 15.89 -7.99
C ASN A 223 0.64 14.76 -8.03
N ARG A 224 0.49 14.05 -9.15
CA ARG A 224 -0.40 12.89 -9.26
C ARG A 224 0.27 11.59 -8.82
N LEU A 225 1.60 11.61 -8.63
CA LEU A 225 2.35 10.48 -8.11
C LEU A 225 2.50 10.59 -6.61
N THR A 226 2.19 9.49 -5.92
CA THR A 226 2.51 9.30 -4.49
C THR A 226 3.37 8.05 -4.34
N TRP A 227 4.52 8.20 -3.69
CA TRP A 227 5.39 7.11 -3.29
C TRP A 227 4.90 6.54 -1.97
N VAL A 228 4.36 5.33 -1.96
CA VAL A 228 3.90 4.68 -0.73
C VAL A 228 4.97 3.73 -0.22
N LEU A 229 5.44 3.95 0.99
CA LEU A 229 6.51 3.18 1.61
C LEU A 229 5.94 2.22 2.65
N CYS A 230 6.35 0.95 2.58
CA CYS A 230 5.95 -0.12 3.50
C CYS A 230 7.22 -0.76 4.10
N PRO A 231 8.01 -0.01 4.90
CA PRO A 231 9.37 -0.40 5.25
C PRO A 231 9.46 -1.71 6.03
N ARG A 232 8.48 -2.04 6.87
CA ARG A 232 8.48 -3.29 7.64
C ARG A 232 8.20 -4.50 6.75
N SER A 233 7.27 -4.37 5.80
CA SER A 233 7.01 -5.40 4.80
C SER A 233 8.24 -5.65 3.92
N ASN A 234 8.88 -4.59 3.43
CA ASN A 234 10.08 -4.70 2.60
C ASN A 234 11.25 -5.37 3.35
N ASP A 235 11.49 -5.00 4.61
CA ASP A 235 12.47 -5.69 5.46
C ASP A 235 12.08 -7.15 5.73
N PHE A 236 10.79 -7.43 5.88
CA PHE A 236 10.31 -8.79 6.11
C PHE A 236 10.57 -9.70 4.91
N ILE A 237 10.28 -9.27 3.69
CA ILE A 237 10.35 -10.08 2.47
C ILE A 237 11.78 -10.09 1.91
N GLU A 238 12.37 -8.92 1.68
CA GLU A 238 13.58 -8.70 0.90
C GLU A 238 14.82 -8.34 1.73
N ARG A 239 14.67 -8.17 3.07
CA ARG A 239 15.75 -7.65 3.93
C ARG A 239 16.32 -6.32 3.42
N ALA A 240 15.48 -5.51 2.85
CA ALA A 240 15.82 -4.21 2.26
C ALA A 240 14.81 -3.14 2.70
N THR A 241 15.22 -1.88 2.62
CA THR A 241 14.37 -0.74 2.95
C THR A 241 14.28 0.21 1.76
N PRO A 242 13.13 0.88 1.55
CA PRO A 242 12.99 1.85 0.49
C PRO A 242 13.89 3.08 0.72
N PRO A 243 14.40 3.74 -0.33
CA PRO A 243 15.31 4.88 -0.24
C PRO A 243 14.56 6.17 0.15
N ALA A 244 14.08 6.24 1.40
CA ALA A 244 13.21 7.32 1.89
C ALA A 244 13.85 8.71 1.78
N GLU A 245 15.14 8.86 2.14
CA GLU A 245 15.87 10.13 2.02
C GLU A 245 15.96 10.60 0.56
N LEU A 246 16.19 9.68 -0.38
CA LEU A 246 16.23 9.99 -1.80
C LEU A 246 14.88 10.53 -2.27
N LEU A 247 13.81 9.81 -2.01
CA LEU A 247 12.45 10.18 -2.43
C LEU A 247 12.00 11.49 -1.78
N HIS A 248 12.37 11.69 -0.50
CA HIS A 248 12.10 12.93 0.22
C HIS A 248 12.84 14.13 -0.40
N ARG A 249 14.13 13.98 -0.71
CA ARG A 249 14.95 15.03 -1.37
C ARG A 249 14.40 15.43 -2.73
N LEU A 250 13.85 14.49 -3.49
CA LEU A 250 13.26 14.75 -4.80
C LEU A 250 11.86 15.38 -4.73
N SER A 251 11.44 15.80 -3.55
CA SER A 251 10.15 16.49 -3.32
C SER A 251 8.92 15.73 -3.81
N GLY A 252 9.01 14.40 -3.91
CA GLY A 252 7.87 13.55 -4.19
C GLY A 252 6.87 13.56 -3.03
N ARG A 253 5.57 13.40 -3.34
CA ARG A 253 4.61 13.11 -2.29
C ARG A 253 4.89 11.70 -1.77
N ILE A 254 5.19 11.59 -0.48
CA ILE A 254 5.40 10.31 0.19
C ILE A 254 4.22 10.04 1.11
N ALA A 255 3.71 8.82 1.11
CA ALA A 255 2.78 8.30 2.10
C ALA A 255 3.32 6.98 2.67
N VAL A 256 2.70 6.49 3.74
CA VAL A 256 3.10 5.25 4.41
C VAL A 256 1.95 4.26 4.37
N GLY A 257 2.27 3.00 4.13
CA GLY A 257 1.37 1.87 4.22
C GLY A 257 1.94 0.76 5.09
N THR A 258 1.08 -0.10 5.61
CA THR A 258 1.51 -1.25 6.43
C THR A 258 1.67 -2.53 5.63
N ASP A 259 1.18 -2.54 4.39
CA ASP A 259 0.99 -3.77 3.62
C ASP A 259 0.15 -4.80 4.39
N SER A 260 0.32 -6.08 4.11
CA SER A 260 -0.42 -7.18 4.72
C SER A 260 0.24 -7.72 5.98
N LEU A 261 -0.55 -8.42 6.81
CA LEU A 261 -0.01 -9.24 7.91
C LEU A 261 0.64 -10.55 7.45
N ALA A 262 0.67 -10.80 6.15
CA ALA A 262 1.51 -11.84 5.58
C ALA A 262 3.01 -11.47 5.63
N SER A 263 3.31 -10.16 5.58
CA SER A 263 4.66 -9.59 5.59
C SER A 263 4.90 -8.61 6.76
N ASN A 264 4.02 -8.58 7.75
CA ASN A 264 4.12 -7.67 8.88
C ASN A 264 3.61 -8.32 10.19
N ASP A 265 4.06 -7.80 11.33
CA ASP A 265 3.63 -8.28 12.65
C ASP A 265 2.44 -7.48 13.19
N SER A 266 2.22 -6.26 12.68
CA SER A 266 1.12 -5.36 13.07
C SER A 266 0.73 -4.45 11.90
N LEU A 267 -0.47 -3.82 11.99
CA LEU A 267 -0.91 -2.76 11.08
C LEU A 267 -0.73 -1.38 11.75
N SER A 268 0.34 -1.20 12.51
CA SER A 268 0.65 0.01 13.25
C SER A 268 1.40 1.02 12.38
N MET A 269 0.79 2.17 12.10
CA MET A 269 1.45 3.27 11.41
C MET A 269 2.66 3.81 12.18
N ILE A 270 2.60 3.83 13.51
CA ILE A 270 3.72 4.28 14.33
C ILE A 270 4.94 3.37 14.15
N ASP A 271 4.73 2.06 14.05
CA ASP A 271 5.83 1.11 13.84
C ASP A 271 6.46 1.24 12.45
N GLU A 272 5.68 1.63 11.44
CA GLU A 272 6.23 1.98 10.13
C GLU A 272 7.08 3.28 10.21
N LEU A 273 6.56 4.32 10.87
CA LEU A 273 7.27 5.60 11.01
C LEU A 273 8.58 5.50 11.79
N LYS A 274 8.72 4.55 12.73
CA LYS A 274 9.97 4.27 13.43
C LYS A 274 11.09 3.79 12.50
N ARG A 275 10.75 3.31 11.31
CA ARG A 275 11.73 2.78 10.34
C ARG A 275 12.48 3.85 9.56
N PHE A 276 12.16 5.13 9.77
CA PHE A 276 12.75 6.27 9.09
C PHE A 276 13.36 7.27 10.09
N PRO A 277 14.31 6.85 10.96
CA PRO A 277 14.86 7.73 11.99
C PRO A 277 15.63 8.93 11.41
N GLU A 278 16.12 8.82 10.17
CA GLU A 278 16.82 9.86 9.41
C GLU A 278 15.91 10.99 8.93
N ILE A 279 14.60 10.76 8.87
CA ILE A 279 13.61 11.76 8.45
C ILE A 279 13.04 12.47 9.67
N PRO A 280 12.95 13.80 9.70
CA PRO A 280 12.37 14.55 10.81
C PRO A 280 10.95 14.08 11.16
N LEU A 281 10.64 13.98 12.46
CA LEU A 281 9.33 13.48 12.91
C LEU A 281 8.13 14.23 12.31
N PRO A 282 8.12 15.58 12.22
CA PRO A 282 7.00 16.29 11.60
C PRO A 282 6.70 15.85 10.17
N GLU A 283 7.72 15.55 9.39
CA GLU A 283 7.60 15.10 8.00
C GLU A 283 7.05 13.68 7.92
N ARG A 284 7.58 12.76 8.75
CA ARG A 284 7.02 11.41 8.87
C ARG A 284 5.54 11.42 9.26
N LEU A 285 5.13 12.33 10.14
CA LEU A 285 3.73 12.50 10.51
C LEU A 285 2.89 13.04 9.36
N GLN A 286 3.42 13.92 8.51
CA GLN A 286 2.74 14.34 7.28
C GLN A 286 2.53 13.17 6.32
N TRP A 287 3.51 12.26 6.19
CA TRP A 287 3.37 11.06 5.36
C TRP A 287 2.21 10.15 5.82
N ALA A 288 2.04 10.03 7.14
CA ALA A 288 0.98 9.22 7.76
C ALA A 288 -0.37 9.93 7.89
N THR A 289 -0.48 11.21 7.53
CA THR A 289 -1.70 12.02 7.66
C THR A 289 -2.06 12.71 6.36
N ARG A 290 -1.49 13.90 6.10
CA ARG A 290 -1.82 14.77 4.97
C ARG A 290 -1.56 14.09 3.63
N SER A 291 -0.36 13.55 3.44
CA SER A 291 0.04 12.93 2.17
C SER A 291 -0.83 11.71 1.84
N GLY A 292 -1.13 10.88 2.83
CA GLY A 292 -2.05 9.75 2.67
C GLY A 292 -3.47 10.21 2.31
N ALA A 293 -3.97 11.28 2.95
CA ALA A 293 -5.27 11.85 2.65
C ALA A 293 -5.34 12.39 1.21
N GLU A 294 -4.31 13.10 0.76
CA GLU A 294 -4.20 13.59 -0.61
C GLU A 294 -4.09 12.44 -1.63
N ALA A 295 -3.36 11.38 -1.28
CA ALA A 295 -3.21 10.20 -2.15
C ALA A 295 -4.54 9.48 -2.38
N LEU A 296 -5.40 9.41 -1.36
CA LEU A 296 -6.73 8.79 -1.44
C LEU A 296 -7.84 9.77 -1.86
N GLY A 297 -7.52 11.06 -2.09
CA GLY A 297 -8.49 12.09 -2.50
C GLY A 297 -9.49 12.45 -1.40
N ILE A 298 -9.10 12.33 -0.14
CA ILE A 298 -9.95 12.62 1.03
C ILE A 298 -9.46 13.81 1.86
N ASP A 299 -8.52 14.58 1.33
CA ASP A 299 -7.91 15.74 1.98
C ASP A 299 -8.91 16.89 2.24
N ALA A 300 -10.08 16.86 1.64
CA ALA A 300 -11.16 17.78 1.95
C ALA A 300 -11.66 17.66 3.42
N TRP A 301 -11.55 16.47 4.04
CA TRP A 301 -12.03 16.25 5.41
C TRP A 301 -10.99 15.62 6.34
N ALA A 302 -9.91 15.01 5.82
CA ALA A 302 -8.87 14.31 6.58
C ALA A 302 -7.50 15.00 6.44
N GLY A 303 -6.48 14.46 7.12
CA GLY A 303 -5.07 14.77 6.94
C GLY A 303 -4.54 15.99 7.70
N SER A 304 -5.38 16.90 8.17
CA SER A 304 -4.98 18.09 8.95
C SER A 304 -6.11 18.60 9.85
N PHE A 305 -5.77 19.45 10.82
CA PHE A 305 -6.73 20.16 11.69
C PHE A 305 -7.20 21.50 11.10
N ASP A 306 -7.13 21.67 9.78
CA ASP A 306 -7.60 22.89 9.13
C ASP A 306 -9.11 23.09 9.38
N ILE A 307 -9.54 24.36 9.43
CA ILE A 307 -10.94 24.72 9.68
C ILE A 307 -11.86 24.05 8.65
N GLY A 308 -12.91 23.40 9.14
CA GLY A 308 -13.90 22.69 8.32
C GLY A 308 -13.62 21.20 8.11
N LYS A 309 -12.42 20.70 8.45
CA LYS A 309 -12.11 19.28 8.41
C LYS A 309 -12.54 18.52 9.67
N ARG A 310 -12.72 17.23 9.54
CA ARG A 310 -13.07 16.30 10.64
C ARG A 310 -12.16 15.06 10.62
N PRO A 311 -10.84 15.26 10.79
CA PRO A 311 -9.88 14.18 10.63
C PRO A 311 -9.88 13.18 11.78
N GLY A 312 -10.66 13.39 12.86
CA GLY A 312 -10.45 12.72 14.13
C GLY A 312 -9.19 13.24 14.85
N ALA A 313 -8.93 12.74 16.05
CA ALA A 313 -7.77 13.12 16.83
C ALA A 313 -7.08 11.87 17.41
N VAL A 314 -5.76 11.82 17.29
CA VAL A 314 -4.90 10.72 17.72
C VAL A 314 -3.83 11.24 18.66
N LEU A 315 -3.68 10.58 19.80
CA LEU A 315 -2.61 10.83 20.74
C LEU A 315 -1.45 9.87 20.45
N ILE A 316 -0.25 10.43 20.27
CA ILE A 316 1.01 9.67 20.25
C ILE A 316 1.72 9.86 21.57
N THR A 317 2.12 8.75 22.19
CA THR A 317 2.94 8.69 23.40
C THR A 317 4.30 8.08 23.10
N GLY A 318 5.26 8.21 24.02
CA GLY A 318 6.61 7.65 23.84
C GLY A 318 7.44 8.45 22.83
N ILE A 319 7.40 9.78 22.95
CA ILE A 319 8.23 10.70 22.18
C ILE A 319 9.37 11.18 23.10
N ASP A 320 10.57 11.14 22.59
CA ASP A 320 11.69 11.90 23.15
C ASP A 320 11.55 13.36 22.68
N TRP A 321 11.26 14.25 23.59
CA TRP A 321 11.00 15.67 23.28
C TRP A 321 12.25 16.49 23.01
N ASP A 322 13.41 16.03 23.46
CA ASP A 322 14.68 16.72 23.25
C ASP A 322 15.18 16.49 21.82
N THR A 323 14.97 15.28 21.31
CA THR A 323 15.41 14.87 19.97
C THR A 323 14.27 14.81 18.94
N LEU A 324 13.03 14.96 19.36
CA LEU A 324 11.82 14.77 18.54
C LEU A 324 11.80 13.41 17.81
N THR A 325 12.12 12.34 18.54
CA THR A 325 12.13 10.98 18.01
C THR A 325 11.10 10.07 18.65
N LEU A 326 10.62 9.09 17.89
CA LEU A 326 9.74 8.03 18.40
C LEU A 326 10.57 7.00 19.16
N LEU A 327 10.29 6.83 20.45
CA LEU A 327 10.93 5.79 21.26
C LEU A 327 10.45 4.39 20.86
N PRO A 328 11.18 3.32 21.17
CA PRO A 328 10.79 1.96 20.85
C PRO A 328 9.37 1.59 21.31
N HIS A 329 8.94 2.10 22.47
CA HIS A 329 7.60 1.88 23.03
C HIS A 329 6.56 2.93 22.60
N ALA A 330 6.92 3.83 21.67
CA ALA A 330 5.95 4.80 21.12
C ALA A 330 4.73 4.09 20.56
N ALA A 331 3.57 4.62 20.88
CA ALA A 331 2.28 4.08 20.49
C ALA A 331 1.29 5.21 20.19
N SER A 332 0.25 4.88 19.46
CA SER A 332 -0.86 5.80 19.20
C SER A 332 -2.18 5.23 19.69
N ARG A 333 -3.12 6.12 19.99
CA ARG A 333 -4.52 5.76 20.23
C ARG A 333 -5.46 6.85 19.74
N ARG A 334 -6.62 6.44 19.26
CA ARG A 334 -7.69 7.36 18.89
C ARG A 334 -8.29 8.02 20.14
N ILE A 335 -8.53 9.32 20.06
CA ILE A 335 -9.21 10.10 21.13
C ILE A 335 -10.60 10.55 20.66
N LEU A 336 -10.72 10.93 19.37
CA LEU A 336 -11.97 11.37 18.73
C LEU A 336 -12.21 10.62 17.42
#